data_c1af731689a8740a427a8390f3237fdb
#
_entry.id   c1af731689a8740a427a8390f3237fdb
#
_cell.length_a   1.000
_cell.length_b   1.000
_cell.length_c   1.000
_cell.angle_alpha   90.00
_cell.angle_beta   90.00
_cell.angle_gamma   90.00
#
_symmetry.space_group_name_H-M   'P 1'
#
loop_
_entity.id
_entity.type
_entity.pdbx_description
1 polymer ?
#
loop_
_entity_poly.entity_id
_entity_poly.type
_entity_poly.pdbx_seq_one_letter_code
_entity_poly.pdbx_strand_id
1 'polypeptide(L)'
;MTTARTANNAGSALHVHDSVPPGLVLKLTPPRLRKTQLPRERLRQLRDDADGAEVILVEAPAGYGKTSLLAQWRLDWLHRGALVTWLDLDSDDSVTSLSIGIIEGLRRASGIADFGHDALEAIRRGSGFTQAASPLLAEIAEYA
;
A
#
# COMPACT_ATOMS: atom_id res chain seq x y z
N MET A 1 51.13 11.84 37.04
CA MET A 1 49.75 12.36 37.03
C MET A 1 49.27 12.35 35.60
N THR A 2 48.56 11.30 35.22
CA THR A 2 48.07 11.08 33.86
C THR A 2 46.56 11.18 33.88
N THR A 3 46.01 12.22 33.26
CA THR A 3 44.59 12.46 33.15
C THR A 3 44.03 11.69 31.97
N ALA A 4 43.23 10.66 32.23
CA ALA A 4 42.47 9.92 31.24
C ALA A 4 41.33 10.77 30.67
N ARG A 5 41.34 10.95 29.36
CA ARG A 5 40.33 11.66 28.58
C ARG A 5 39.23 10.67 28.21
N THR A 6 38.10 10.71 28.88
CA THR A 6 36.90 9.90 28.56
C THR A 6 36.33 10.39 27.23
N ALA A 7 36.45 9.57 26.19
CA ALA A 7 35.76 9.79 24.93
C ALA A 7 34.29 9.43 25.09
N ASN A 8 33.43 10.44 25.02
CA ASN A 8 31.98 10.30 25.01
C ASN A 8 31.58 9.80 23.62
N ASN A 9 31.34 8.51 23.50
CA ASN A 9 30.82 7.89 22.29
C ASN A 9 29.30 8.09 22.28
N ALA A 10 28.88 9.24 21.75
CA ALA A 10 27.47 9.45 21.43
C ALA A 10 27.11 8.49 20.31
N GLY A 11 26.50 7.37 20.72
CA GLY A 11 25.99 6.37 19.81
C GLY A 11 24.98 7.01 18.85
N SER A 12 25.39 7.05 17.58
CA SER A 12 24.48 7.26 16.46
C SER A 12 23.40 6.18 16.54
N ALA A 13 22.20 6.57 16.97
CA ALA A 13 21.02 5.74 16.83
C ALA A 13 20.80 5.58 15.32
N LEU A 14 21.33 4.50 14.78
CA LEU A 14 20.92 4.00 13.47
C LEU A 14 19.41 3.81 13.56
N HIS A 15 18.66 4.71 12.91
CA HIS A 15 17.26 4.45 12.58
C HIS A 15 17.28 3.15 11.77
N VAL A 16 16.93 2.05 12.41
CA VAL A 16 16.60 0.80 11.74
C VAL A 16 15.37 1.15 10.91
N HIS A 17 15.57 1.47 9.65
CA HIS A 17 14.49 1.47 8.67
C HIS A 17 13.87 0.09 8.76
N ASP A 18 12.69 0.04 9.34
CA ASP A 18 11.89 -1.16 9.50
C ASP A 18 11.62 -1.69 8.08
N SER A 19 12.48 -2.58 7.61
CA SER A 19 12.41 -3.07 6.25
C SER A 19 11.15 -3.88 6.10
N VAL A 20 10.29 -3.46 5.19
CA VAL A 20 9.04 -4.16 4.85
C VAL A 20 9.37 -5.62 4.55
N PRO A 21 8.69 -6.60 5.18
CA PRO A 21 8.96 -8.00 4.97
C PRO A 21 8.93 -8.38 3.47
N PRO A 22 9.88 -9.20 2.96
CA PRO A 22 9.93 -9.56 1.55
C PRO A 22 8.60 -10.12 1.00
N GLY A 23 7.87 -10.90 1.80
CA GLY A 23 6.55 -11.42 1.43
C GLY A 23 5.52 -10.32 1.18
N LEU A 24 5.53 -9.27 1.99
CA LEU A 24 4.64 -8.12 1.79
C LEU A 24 5.03 -7.31 0.54
N VAL A 25 6.34 -7.20 0.24
CA VAL A 25 6.81 -6.56 -1.01
C VAL A 25 6.19 -7.23 -2.24
N LEU A 26 6.14 -8.56 -2.25
CA LEU A 26 5.55 -9.32 -3.35
C LEU A 26 4.05 -9.05 -3.46
N LYS A 27 3.32 -9.04 -2.35
CA LYS A 27 1.87 -8.72 -2.32
C LYS A 27 1.56 -7.29 -2.78
N LEU A 28 2.47 -6.36 -2.59
CA LEU A 28 2.35 -4.96 -3.03
C LEU A 28 2.83 -4.73 -4.47
N THR A 29 3.28 -5.77 -5.15
CA THR A 29 3.82 -5.66 -6.50
C THR A 29 2.76 -6.02 -7.54
N PRO A 30 2.24 -5.06 -8.32
CA PRO A 30 1.26 -5.35 -9.36
C PRO A 30 1.86 -6.25 -10.46
N PRO A 31 1.05 -7.12 -11.08
CA PRO A 31 1.51 -7.96 -12.17
C PRO A 31 1.93 -7.13 -13.37
N ARG A 32 2.95 -7.60 -14.09
CA ARG A 32 3.39 -6.97 -15.33
C ARG A 32 2.38 -7.22 -16.44
N LEU A 33 1.89 -6.15 -17.06
CA LEU A 33 1.06 -6.26 -18.24
C LEU A 33 1.90 -6.65 -19.46
N ARG A 34 1.40 -7.60 -20.25
CA ARG A 34 2.02 -7.97 -21.53
C ARG A 34 1.67 -6.90 -22.58
N LYS A 35 2.63 -6.53 -23.42
CA LYS A 35 2.44 -5.56 -24.51
C LYS A 35 1.34 -5.97 -25.52
N THR A 36 1.06 -7.27 -25.61
CA THR A 36 0.04 -7.84 -26.51
C THR A 36 -1.34 -7.95 -25.88
N GLN A 37 -1.54 -7.43 -24.69
CA GLN A 37 -2.82 -7.54 -24.00
C GLN A 37 -3.84 -6.61 -24.65
N LEU A 38 -4.97 -7.16 -25.09
CA LEU A 38 -6.04 -6.40 -25.72
C LEU A 38 -6.74 -5.51 -24.70
N PRO A 39 -6.95 -4.20 -24.99
CA PRO A 39 -7.78 -3.35 -24.18
C PRO A 39 -9.22 -3.86 -24.14
N ARG A 40 -9.83 -3.85 -22.97
CA ARG A 40 -11.23 -4.25 -22.80
C ARG A 40 -12.10 -2.99 -22.67
N GLU A 41 -12.30 -2.30 -23.77
CA GLU A 41 -12.96 -1.00 -23.82
C GLU A 41 -14.34 -1.00 -23.14
N ARG A 42 -15.17 -2.03 -23.38
CA ARG A 42 -16.46 -2.18 -22.72
C ARG A 42 -16.34 -2.20 -21.19
N LEU A 43 -15.31 -2.86 -20.64
CA LEU A 43 -15.11 -2.92 -19.19
C LEU A 43 -14.52 -1.62 -18.63
N ARG A 44 -13.81 -0.85 -19.45
CA ARG A 44 -13.39 0.52 -19.10
C ARG A 44 -14.59 1.43 -18.98
N GLN A 45 -15.52 1.39 -19.92
CA GLN A 45 -16.76 2.16 -19.86
C GLN A 45 -17.57 1.83 -18.62
N LEU A 46 -17.76 0.53 -18.31
CA LEU A 46 -18.45 0.13 -17.08
C LEU A 46 -17.79 0.66 -15.81
N ARG A 47 -16.47 0.73 -15.75
CA ARG A 47 -15.73 1.35 -14.64
C ARG A 47 -16.00 2.85 -14.60
N ASP A 48 -15.94 3.54 -15.76
CA ASP A 48 -16.15 4.98 -15.84
C ASP A 48 -17.60 5.36 -15.53
N ASP A 49 -18.57 4.51 -15.89
CA ASP A 49 -19.99 4.65 -15.49
C ASP A 49 -20.20 4.44 -13.98
N ALA A 50 -19.28 3.71 -13.31
CA ALA A 50 -19.26 3.52 -11.86
C ALA A 50 -18.38 4.57 -11.15
N ASP A 51 -18.03 5.66 -11.81
CA ASP A 51 -17.27 6.75 -11.22
C ASP A 51 -18.01 7.33 -10.01
N GLY A 52 -17.28 7.46 -8.89
CA GLY A 52 -17.86 7.80 -7.59
C GLY A 52 -18.32 6.61 -6.74
N ALA A 53 -18.24 5.38 -7.23
CA ALA A 53 -18.48 4.20 -6.39
C ALA A 53 -17.30 3.99 -5.42
N GLU A 54 -17.63 3.83 -4.14
CA GLU A 54 -16.63 3.54 -3.10
C GLU A 54 -15.99 2.15 -3.26
N VAL A 55 -16.72 1.20 -3.83
CA VAL A 55 -16.29 -0.19 -4.02
C VAL A 55 -16.73 -0.70 -5.39
N ILE A 56 -15.82 -1.28 -6.13
CA ILE A 56 -16.10 -2.00 -7.37
C ILE A 56 -15.66 -3.46 -7.21
N LEU A 57 -16.61 -4.39 -7.25
CA LEU A 57 -16.36 -5.82 -7.20
C LEU A 57 -16.25 -6.41 -8.61
N VAL A 58 -15.14 -7.10 -8.90
CA VAL A 58 -14.91 -7.80 -10.17
C VAL A 58 -14.89 -9.30 -9.93
N GLU A 59 -15.94 -9.99 -10.35
CA GLU A 59 -16.06 -11.44 -10.27
C GLU A 59 -15.99 -12.10 -11.64
N ALA A 60 -15.25 -13.22 -11.73
CA ALA A 60 -15.23 -14.11 -12.89
C ALA A 60 -14.52 -15.41 -12.51
N PRO A 61 -14.71 -16.52 -13.24
CA PRO A 61 -13.94 -17.75 -13.06
C PRO A 61 -12.41 -17.54 -13.17
N ALA A 62 -11.63 -18.51 -12.69
CA ALA A 62 -10.18 -18.50 -12.86
C ALA A 62 -9.81 -18.43 -14.37
N GLY A 63 -8.74 -17.70 -14.69
CA GLY A 63 -8.27 -17.56 -16.07
C GLY A 63 -8.98 -16.49 -16.93
N TYR A 64 -10.09 -15.92 -16.49
CA TYR A 64 -10.82 -14.89 -17.25
C TYR A 64 -10.17 -13.50 -17.24
N GLY A 65 -9.00 -13.37 -16.63
CA GLY A 65 -8.18 -12.18 -16.71
C GLY A 65 -8.61 -11.04 -15.79
N LYS A 66 -9.23 -11.33 -14.63
CA LYS A 66 -9.56 -10.33 -13.60
C LYS A 66 -8.35 -9.48 -13.20
N THR A 67 -7.26 -10.15 -12.82
CA THR A 67 -6.01 -9.52 -12.41
C THR A 67 -5.42 -8.62 -13.51
N SER A 68 -5.50 -9.08 -14.76
CA SER A 68 -5.06 -8.31 -15.92
C SER A 68 -5.93 -7.06 -16.14
N LEU A 69 -7.23 -7.17 -15.92
CA LEU A 69 -8.16 -6.05 -16.02
C LEU A 69 -7.85 -5.01 -14.93
N LEU A 70 -7.73 -5.44 -13.67
CA LEU A 70 -7.39 -4.55 -12.56
C LEU A 70 -6.03 -3.87 -12.76
N ALA A 71 -5.05 -4.58 -13.30
CA ALA A 71 -3.75 -3.99 -13.61
C ALA A 71 -3.82 -2.94 -14.75
N GLN A 72 -4.72 -3.14 -15.74
CA GLN A 72 -5.01 -2.09 -16.76
C GLN A 72 -5.68 -0.87 -16.12
N TRP A 73 -6.71 -1.08 -15.31
CA TRP A 73 -7.40 0.00 -14.61
C TRP A 73 -6.46 0.79 -13.70
N ARG A 74 -5.56 0.09 -13.01
CA ARG A 74 -4.52 0.74 -12.20
C ARG A 74 -3.69 1.73 -13.02
N LEU A 75 -3.23 1.32 -14.22
CA LEU A 75 -2.46 2.22 -15.09
C LEU A 75 -3.29 3.42 -15.56
N ASP A 76 -4.55 3.20 -15.92
CA ASP A 76 -5.46 4.27 -16.32
C ASP A 76 -5.62 5.31 -15.21
N TRP A 77 -5.80 4.87 -13.93
CA TRP A 77 -5.91 5.76 -12.78
C TRP A 77 -4.61 6.51 -12.51
N LEU A 78 -3.46 5.84 -12.61
CA LEU A 78 -2.15 6.49 -12.48
C LEU A 78 -1.95 7.56 -13.55
N HIS A 79 -2.36 7.32 -14.79
CA HIS A 79 -2.28 8.32 -15.85
C HIS A 79 -3.21 9.52 -15.62
N ARG A 80 -4.26 9.36 -14.85
CA ARG A 80 -5.16 10.44 -14.40
C ARG A 80 -4.64 11.18 -13.15
N GLY A 81 -3.47 10.81 -12.64
CA GLY A 81 -2.85 11.43 -11.47
C GLY A 81 -3.36 10.88 -10.13
N ALA A 82 -4.14 9.81 -10.12
CA ALA A 82 -4.64 9.22 -8.89
C ALA A 82 -3.52 8.48 -8.13
N LEU A 83 -3.57 8.53 -6.81
CA LEU A 83 -2.76 7.68 -5.94
C LEU A 83 -3.35 6.27 -5.93
N VAL A 84 -2.60 5.30 -6.44
CA VAL A 84 -3.09 3.91 -6.58
C VAL A 84 -2.11 2.93 -5.96
N THR A 85 -2.59 2.12 -5.03
CA THR A 85 -1.84 0.99 -4.50
C THR A 85 -2.34 -0.34 -5.06
N TRP A 86 -1.56 -1.38 -4.88
CA TRP A 86 -1.89 -2.77 -5.20
C TRP A 86 -1.67 -3.63 -3.97
N LEU A 87 -2.59 -4.54 -3.71
CA LEU A 87 -2.43 -5.52 -2.63
C LEU A 87 -3.06 -6.85 -3.04
N ASP A 88 -2.25 -7.89 -3.11
CA ASP A 88 -2.71 -9.27 -3.26
C ASP A 88 -3.00 -9.86 -1.87
N LEU A 89 -4.14 -10.52 -1.72
CA LEU A 89 -4.56 -11.20 -0.49
C LEU A 89 -4.70 -12.70 -0.75
N ASP A 90 -4.39 -13.49 0.26
CA ASP A 90 -4.59 -14.93 0.27
C ASP A 90 -5.35 -15.38 1.55
N SER A 91 -5.59 -16.69 1.67
CA SER A 91 -6.34 -17.26 2.78
C SER A 91 -5.67 -17.11 4.15
N ASP A 92 -4.38 -16.85 4.17
CA ASP A 92 -3.59 -16.75 5.41
C ASP A 92 -3.51 -15.31 5.93
N ASP A 93 -4.06 -14.34 5.16
CA ASP A 93 -4.10 -12.95 5.57
C ASP A 93 -5.11 -12.71 6.68
N SER A 94 -4.65 -12.03 7.71
CA SER A 94 -5.46 -11.51 8.81
C SER A 94 -5.87 -10.06 8.56
N VAL A 95 -6.81 -9.55 9.36
CA VAL A 95 -7.15 -8.12 9.37
C VAL A 95 -5.91 -7.26 9.65
N THR A 96 -5.01 -7.72 10.49
CA THR A 96 -3.75 -7.03 10.80
C THR A 96 -2.84 -6.97 9.58
N SER A 97 -2.62 -8.10 8.88
CA SER A 97 -1.79 -8.12 7.66
C SER A 97 -2.39 -7.28 6.54
N LEU A 98 -3.71 -7.30 6.37
CA LEU A 98 -4.42 -6.42 5.44
C LEU A 98 -4.18 -4.94 5.77
N SER A 99 -4.32 -4.56 7.04
CA SER A 99 -4.13 -3.18 7.49
C SER A 99 -2.71 -2.69 7.23
N ILE A 100 -1.71 -3.49 7.59
CA ILE A 100 -0.30 -3.19 7.32
C ILE A 100 -0.07 -3.08 5.81
N GLY A 101 -0.64 -4.00 5.02
CA GLY A 101 -0.54 -3.98 3.56
C GLY A 101 -1.10 -2.70 2.94
N ILE A 102 -2.25 -2.23 3.40
CA ILE A 102 -2.85 -0.97 2.93
C ILE A 102 -1.93 0.21 3.25
N ILE A 103 -1.47 0.34 4.50
CA ILE A 103 -0.62 1.45 4.92
C ILE A 103 0.70 1.46 4.15
N GLU A 104 1.38 0.31 4.06
CA GLU A 104 2.63 0.19 3.32
C GLU A 104 2.45 0.42 1.81
N GLY A 105 1.31 -0.02 1.26
CA GLY A 105 0.95 0.25 -0.13
C GLY A 105 0.76 1.74 -0.41
N LEU A 106 0.06 2.46 0.47
CA LEU A 106 -0.14 3.90 0.37
C LEU A 106 1.17 4.67 0.57
N ARG A 107 1.99 4.28 1.54
CA ARG A 107 3.34 4.84 1.75
C ARG A 107 4.19 4.76 0.48
N ARG A 108 4.21 3.61 -0.17
CA ARG A 108 4.95 3.42 -1.43
C ARG A 108 4.38 4.22 -2.59
N ALA A 109 3.06 4.31 -2.67
CA ALA A 109 2.38 5.02 -3.75
C ALA A 109 2.54 6.54 -3.61
N SER A 110 2.51 7.08 -2.37
CA SER A 110 2.73 8.50 -2.08
C SER A 110 4.19 8.92 -2.19
N GLY A 111 5.14 8.00 -1.98
CA GLY A 111 6.56 8.29 -1.88
C GLY A 111 6.96 8.99 -0.57
N ILE A 112 6.06 9.07 0.41
CA ILE A 112 6.28 9.73 1.69
C ILE A 112 6.74 8.68 2.72
N ALA A 113 7.97 8.81 3.21
CA ALA A 113 8.60 7.80 4.05
C ALA A 113 7.84 7.53 5.36
N ASP A 114 7.29 8.57 5.97
CA ASP A 114 6.61 8.49 7.26
C ASP A 114 5.09 8.33 7.14
N PHE A 115 4.56 8.22 5.93
CA PHE A 115 3.11 8.07 5.72
C PHE A 115 2.57 6.87 6.49
N GLY A 116 1.51 7.09 7.26
CA GLY A 116 0.86 6.06 8.07
C GLY A 116 1.70 5.54 9.24
N HIS A 117 2.74 6.29 9.68
CA HIS A 117 3.59 5.88 10.80
C HIS A 117 2.78 5.65 12.07
N ASP A 118 1.94 6.60 12.46
CA ASP A 118 1.13 6.51 13.69
C ASP A 118 0.12 5.36 13.63
N ALA A 119 -0.43 5.10 12.45
CA ALA A 119 -1.34 3.98 12.23
C ALA A 119 -0.62 2.63 12.39
N LEU A 120 0.58 2.47 11.82
CA LEU A 120 1.41 1.26 12.00
C LEU A 120 1.79 1.04 13.46
N GLU A 121 2.21 2.09 14.15
CA GLU A 121 2.54 2.02 15.57
C GLU A 121 1.32 1.63 16.42
N ALA A 122 0.13 2.14 16.12
CA ALA A 122 -1.09 1.74 16.79
C ALA A 122 -1.37 0.24 16.59
N ILE A 123 -1.23 -0.27 15.36
CA ILE A 123 -1.41 -1.69 15.05
C ILE A 123 -0.39 -2.55 15.80
N ARG A 124 0.89 -2.15 15.85
CA ARG A 124 1.95 -2.87 16.57
C ARG A 124 1.71 -2.95 18.08
N ARG A 125 1.08 -1.91 18.65
CA ARG A 125 0.67 -1.89 20.07
C ARG A 125 -0.59 -2.72 20.35
N GLY A 126 -1.15 -3.37 19.33
CA GLY A 126 -2.36 -4.19 19.45
C GLY A 126 -3.66 -3.42 19.36
N SER A 127 -3.63 -2.18 18.90
CA SER A 127 -4.85 -1.42 18.59
C SER A 127 -5.58 -2.07 17.42
N GLY A 128 -6.91 -2.12 17.49
CA GLY A 128 -7.74 -2.59 16.38
C GLY A 128 -7.64 -1.66 15.16
N PHE A 129 -7.95 -2.19 13.98
CA PHE A 129 -7.92 -1.45 12.71
C PHE A 129 -8.68 -0.11 12.78
N THR A 130 -9.85 -0.09 13.42
CA THR A 130 -10.66 1.13 13.53
C THR A 130 -9.91 2.27 14.24
N GLN A 131 -9.12 1.95 15.28
CA GLN A 131 -8.33 2.95 15.99
C GLN A 131 -7.12 3.41 15.17
N ALA A 132 -6.50 2.51 14.43
CA ALA A 132 -5.37 2.81 13.55
C ALA A 132 -5.81 3.57 12.27
N ALA A 133 -7.06 3.41 11.84
CA ALA A 133 -7.57 4.08 10.65
C ALA A 133 -7.74 5.60 10.81
N SER A 134 -8.05 6.09 12.03
CA SER A 134 -8.28 7.53 12.26
C SER A 134 -7.08 8.41 11.88
N PRO A 135 -5.86 8.16 12.37
CA PRO A 135 -4.69 8.94 11.95
C PRO A 135 -4.39 8.77 10.45
N LEU A 136 -4.57 7.57 9.89
CA LEU A 136 -4.36 7.32 8.48
C LEU A 136 -5.31 8.12 7.60
N LEU A 137 -6.60 8.21 7.96
CA LEU A 137 -7.59 9.00 7.24
C LEU A 137 -7.30 10.49 7.32
N ALA A 138 -6.79 10.98 8.44
CA ALA A 138 -6.37 12.37 8.60
C ALA A 138 -5.21 12.69 7.64
N GLU A 139 -4.19 11.82 7.58
CA GLU A 139 -3.08 11.98 6.63
C GLU A 139 -3.56 11.93 5.17
N ILE A 140 -4.45 11.00 4.80
CA ILE A 140 -5.01 10.93 3.44
C ILE A 140 -5.72 12.23 3.08
N ALA A 141 -6.49 12.81 4.01
CA ALA A 141 -7.22 14.06 3.78
C ALA A 141 -6.31 15.28 3.55
N GLU A 142 -5.06 15.24 4.02
CA GLU A 142 -4.08 16.31 3.74
C GLU A 142 -3.53 16.27 2.31
N TYR A 143 -3.69 15.13 1.61
CA TYR A 143 -3.19 14.92 0.24
C TYR A 143 -4.29 14.85 -0.82
N ALA A 144 -5.57 14.89 -0.41
CA ALA A 144 -6.73 14.86 -1.31
C ALA A 144 -7.14 16.26 -1.75
#